data_cbe59f8677124f9eb616f8080dc01af7
#
_entry.id   cbe59f8677124f9eb616f8080dc01af7
#
_cell.length_a   1.000
_cell.length_b   1.000
_cell.length_c   1.000
_cell.angle_alpha   90.00
_cell.angle_beta   90.00
_cell.angle_gamma   90.00
#
_symmetry.space_group_name_H-M   'P 1'
#
loop_
_entity.id
_entity.type
_entity.pdbx_description
1 polymer ?
#
loop_
_entity_poly.entity_id
_entity_poly.type
_entity_poly.pdbx_seq_one_letter_code
_entity_poly.pdbx_strand_id
1 'polypeptide(L)'
;EYETDSNDVFYVRVDRTRKVPITVLIRALGVSTNAEILELFGEEPKILATLTKDVSTNYKEGLLELYKKIRPGEPLAVESAESLITAMFFDPRRYDLAKVGRYKFNKKLMLRNRIAGHVLSEDVVDPSTGEVLVEAGTKLTRELADDIQNAAVPFVWIQTEERNEKVLSSMMVDITKWVDIDEDEARSLGVTELVYYPVLSSILEENESLDDIKDAIKRDIHDLIPKHITKEDIFASINYNMHLEYGIGNDDDIDHLGNRRIRAVGELLQNQYRIGLSRLERVVRERMTTQDLEGISPQSLINIKPVTAAVKEFFGSSQLSQFMDQNNPLGELTHKRRLSALGPGGLSRDRAGFEVRDVHYSHYGRMCPIETPEGPNIGLINSLACYARINQYGFVEAPYRKIDKTDPKNPRVTDEVVYMTADEEDNYHVAQANEQLDADGYFVRKNVSGRYREETQEYERSMFDYMDVSPKMVFSVATALIPFLQNDDANRALMGSNMQRQ
;
A
#
# COMPACT_ATOMS: atom_id res chain seq x y z
N GLU A 1 15.90 -3.70 3.47
CA GLU A 1 15.87 -3.15 4.84
C GLU A 1 16.88 -2.02 4.95
N TYR A 2 16.43 -0.85 5.45
CA TYR A 2 17.29 0.30 5.73
C TYR A 2 17.62 0.36 7.22
N GLU A 3 18.84 0.75 7.54
CA GLU A 3 19.35 0.81 8.90
C GLU A 3 20.30 2.00 9.05
N THR A 4 20.17 2.78 10.12
CA THR A 4 21.11 3.85 10.48
C THR A 4 21.87 3.43 11.72
N ASP A 5 23.20 3.60 11.73
CA ASP A 5 24.03 3.29 12.89
C ASP A 5 24.19 4.52 13.83
N SER A 6 24.89 4.33 14.94
CA SER A 6 25.15 5.39 15.92
C SER A 6 26.03 6.54 15.42
N ASN A 7 26.63 6.42 14.24
CA ASN A 7 27.47 7.43 13.59
C ASN A 7 26.74 8.11 12.42
N ASP A 8 25.42 7.98 12.33
CA ASP A 8 24.58 8.47 11.23
C ASP A 8 24.92 7.91 9.85
N VAL A 9 25.61 6.78 9.80
CA VAL A 9 25.86 6.08 8.55
C VAL A 9 24.64 5.27 8.18
N PHE A 10 24.16 5.48 6.96
CA PHE A 10 22.95 4.85 6.44
C PHE A 10 23.30 3.61 5.62
N TYR A 11 22.74 2.48 6.00
CA TYR A 11 22.99 1.17 5.39
C TYR A 11 21.75 0.58 4.78
N VAL A 12 21.96 -0.31 3.81
CA VAL A 12 20.92 -1.15 3.23
C VAL A 12 21.31 -2.63 3.34
N ARG A 13 20.33 -3.48 3.61
CA ARG A 13 20.42 -4.93 3.46
C ARG A 13 19.58 -5.37 2.29
N VAL A 14 20.20 -6.04 1.35
CA VAL A 14 19.55 -6.60 0.18
C VAL A 14 19.45 -8.11 0.36
N ASP A 15 18.23 -8.66 0.32
CA ASP A 15 17.94 -10.10 0.39
C ASP A 15 18.63 -10.82 1.57
N ARG A 16 18.48 -10.30 2.79
CA ARG A 16 19.04 -10.85 4.05
C ARG A 16 20.57 -10.96 4.08
N THR A 17 21.27 -10.25 3.24
CA THR A 17 22.73 -10.19 3.22
C THR A 17 23.29 -9.27 4.30
N ARG A 18 24.63 -9.20 4.40
CA ARG A 18 25.30 -8.22 5.25
C ARG A 18 25.00 -6.80 4.75
N LYS A 19 24.90 -5.86 5.69
CA LYS A 19 24.66 -4.44 5.38
C LYS A 19 25.78 -3.83 4.53
N VAL A 20 25.41 -2.98 3.60
CA VAL A 20 26.29 -2.14 2.78
C VAL A 20 25.89 -0.68 2.93
N PRO A 21 26.82 0.29 2.80
CA PRO A 21 26.47 1.69 2.76
C PRO A 21 25.44 1.96 1.65
N ILE A 22 24.45 2.81 1.92
CA ILE A 22 23.38 3.10 0.94
C ILE A 22 23.92 3.70 -0.36
N THR A 23 25.02 4.44 -0.27
CA THR A 23 25.69 5.05 -1.42
C THR A 23 26.21 4.01 -2.43
N VAL A 24 26.59 2.81 -1.96
CA VAL A 24 26.93 1.68 -2.85
C VAL A 24 25.74 1.28 -3.71
N LEU A 25 24.56 1.15 -3.11
CA LEU A 25 23.32 0.88 -3.85
C LEU A 25 22.98 2.00 -4.83
N ILE A 26 23.08 3.27 -4.39
CA ILE A 26 22.81 4.44 -5.23
C ILE A 26 23.72 4.43 -6.47
N ARG A 27 25.02 4.14 -6.30
CA ARG A 27 25.95 4.00 -7.41
C ARG A 27 25.59 2.84 -8.33
N ALA A 28 25.24 1.71 -7.76
CA ALA A 28 24.83 0.52 -8.52
C ALA A 28 23.55 0.75 -9.35
N LEU A 29 22.73 1.72 -8.98
CA LEU A 29 21.52 2.11 -9.72
C LEU A 29 21.76 3.18 -10.80
N GLY A 30 22.99 3.68 -10.93
CA GLY A 30 23.39 4.56 -12.02
C GLY A 30 23.87 5.96 -11.65
N VAL A 31 23.80 6.36 -10.36
CA VAL A 31 24.33 7.63 -9.86
C VAL A 31 25.78 7.43 -9.43
N SER A 32 26.73 7.78 -10.29
CA SER A 32 28.11 7.32 -10.23
C SER A 32 28.98 8.05 -9.21
N THR A 33 29.02 9.38 -9.30
CA THR A 33 29.96 10.21 -8.54
C THR A 33 29.39 10.74 -7.24
N ASN A 34 30.26 11.14 -6.31
CA ASN A 34 29.82 11.79 -5.07
C ASN A 34 29.04 13.09 -5.35
N ALA A 35 29.47 13.85 -6.38
CA ALA A 35 28.81 15.09 -6.78
C ALA A 35 27.37 14.82 -7.26
N GLU A 36 27.16 13.81 -8.09
CA GLU A 36 25.83 13.40 -8.56
C GLU A 36 24.92 12.92 -7.42
N ILE A 37 25.48 12.21 -6.43
CA ILE A 37 24.73 11.76 -5.24
C ILE A 37 24.27 12.97 -4.41
N LEU A 38 25.16 13.95 -4.19
CA LEU A 38 24.84 15.16 -3.45
C LEU A 38 23.89 16.08 -4.23
N GLU A 39 23.98 16.10 -5.56
CA GLU A 39 23.01 16.79 -6.40
C GLU A 39 21.63 16.15 -6.30
N LEU A 40 21.54 14.81 -6.29
CA LEU A 40 20.29 14.10 -6.21
C LEU A 40 19.58 14.28 -4.85
N PHE A 41 20.28 14.03 -3.75
CA PHE A 41 19.70 14.03 -2.40
C PHE A 41 19.85 15.36 -1.64
N GLY A 42 20.67 16.26 -2.12
CA GLY A 42 21.13 17.43 -1.36
C GLY A 42 22.27 17.07 -0.39
N GLU A 43 22.78 18.06 0.32
CA GLU A 43 23.83 17.88 1.35
C GLU A 43 23.25 17.33 2.65
N GLU A 44 22.71 16.14 2.59
CA GLU A 44 22.12 15.43 3.73
C GLU A 44 23.21 14.89 4.65
N PRO A 45 23.17 15.16 5.99
CA PRO A 45 24.20 14.70 6.92
C PRO A 45 24.43 13.20 6.90
N LYS A 46 23.36 12.40 6.78
CA LYS A 46 23.46 10.94 6.70
C LYS A 46 24.15 10.48 5.40
N ILE A 47 23.89 11.14 4.29
CA ILE A 47 24.58 10.86 3.02
C ILE A 47 26.05 11.23 3.14
N LEU A 48 26.39 12.39 3.69
CA LEU A 48 27.77 12.82 3.89
C LEU A 48 28.54 11.85 4.81
N ALA A 49 27.95 11.42 5.92
CA ALA A 49 28.52 10.43 6.82
C ALA A 49 28.73 9.08 6.12
N THR A 50 27.76 8.66 5.29
CA THR A 50 27.83 7.40 4.55
C THR A 50 28.90 7.43 3.46
N LEU A 51 29.08 8.55 2.76
CA LEU A 51 30.14 8.72 1.76
C LEU A 51 31.56 8.52 2.35
N THR A 52 31.75 8.83 3.63
CA THR A 52 33.04 8.61 4.31
C THR A 52 33.34 7.11 4.55
N LYS A 53 32.31 6.27 4.60
CA LYS A 53 32.40 4.81 4.79
C LYS A 53 32.37 4.01 3.48
N ASP A 54 31.94 4.64 2.41
CA ASP A 54 31.85 4.02 1.10
C ASP A 54 33.26 3.92 0.48
N VAL A 55 33.65 2.69 0.14
CA VAL A 55 34.94 2.42 -0.52
C VAL A 55 34.85 2.50 -2.04
N SER A 56 33.63 2.54 -2.59
CA SER A 56 33.41 2.67 -4.02
C SER A 56 33.44 4.16 -4.45
N THR A 57 33.89 4.42 -5.67
CA THR A 57 34.01 5.77 -6.20
C THR A 57 33.21 6.01 -7.46
N ASN A 58 32.74 4.95 -8.10
CA ASN A 58 32.02 5.01 -9.38
C ASN A 58 30.99 3.88 -9.50
N TYR A 59 30.19 3.93 -10.58
CA TYR A 59 29.18 2.95 -10.91
C TYR A 59 29.66 1.50 -10.91
N LYS A 60 30.80 1.24 -11.56
CA LYS A 60 31.33 -0.13 -11.68
C LYS A 60 31.78 -0.71 -10.34
N GLU A 61 32.45 0.10 -9.55
CA GLU A 61 32.87 -0.29 -8.20
C GLU A 61 31.69 -0.52 -7.28
N GLY A 62 30.65 0.35 -7.35
CA GLY A 62 29.41 0.17 -6.61
C GLY A 62 28.68 -1.11 -6.96
N LEU A 63 28.57 -1.45 -8.26
CA LEU A 63 28.01 -2.71 -8.72
C LEU A 63 28.77 -3.92 -8.18
N LEU A 64 30.09 -3.91 -8.26
CA LEU A 64 30.94 -5.02 -7.82
C LEU A 64 30.90 -5.22 -6.30
N GLU A 65 30.87 -4.11 -5.52
CA GLU A 65 30.74 -4.20 -4.06
C GLU A 65 29.37 -4.76 -3.65
N LEU A 66 28.30 -4.35 -4.31
CA LEU A 66 26.97 -4.89 -4.05
C LEU A 66 26.89 -6.37 -4.44
N TYR A 67 27.43 -6.73 -5.61
CA TYR A 67 27.47 -8.12 -6.08
C TYR A 67 28.24 -9.04 -5.12
N LYS A 68 29.40 -8.61 -4.63
CA LYS A 68 30.22 -9.32 -3.65
C LYS A 68 29.47 -9.61 -2.35
N LYS A 69 28.57 -8.74 -1.95
CA LYS A 69 27.72 -8.94 -0.75
C LYS A 69 26.56 -9.90 -1.00
N ILE A 70 25.96 -9.83 -2.18
CA ILE A 70 24.82 -10.69 -2.56
C ILE A 70 25.30 -12.12 -2.86
N ARG A 71 26.44 -12.25 -3.56
CA ARG A 71 27.04 -13.53 -3.95
C ARG A 71 28.51 -13.62 -3.57
N PRO A 72 28.81 -13.87 -2.29
CA PRO A 72 30.20 -14.00 -1.84
C PRO A 72 30.88 -15.22 -2.47
N GLY A 73 32.11 -15.02 -2.94
CA GLY A 73 32.95 -16.10 -3.51
C GLY A 73 32.80 -16.35 -5.00
N GLU A 74 31.89 -15.66 -5.69
CA GLU A 74 31.80 -15.70 -7.15
C GLU A 74 32.82 -14.76 -7.83
N PRO A 75 33.26 -15.04 -9.06
CA PRO A 75 34.12 -14.13 -9.82
C PRO A 75 33.45 -12.80 -10.06
N LEU A 76 34.18 -11.71 -9.84
CA LEU A 76 33.66 -10.35 -10.01
C LEU A 76 33.71 -9.95 -11.49
N ALA A 77 32.54 -9.85 -12.12
CA ALA A 77 32.37 -9.36 -13.47
C ALA A 77 31.25 -8.31 -13.50
N VAL A 78 31.48 -7.17 -14.13
CA VAL A 78 30.52 -6.06 -14.21
C VAL A 78 29.23 -6.49 -14.89
N GLU A 79 29.30 -7.20 -16.00
CA GLU A 79 28.16 -7.70 -16.75
C GLU A 79 27.27 -8.66 -15.93
N SER A 80 27.89 -9.54 -15.15
CA SER A 80 27.19 -10.48 -14.28
C SER A 80 26.51 -9.73 -13.11
N ALA A 81 27.17 -8.74 -12.55
CA ALA A 81 26.63 -7.90 -11.49
C ALA A 81 25.44 -7.07 -11.98
N GLU A 82 25.57 -6.44 -13.14
CA GLU A 82 24.49 -5.64 -13.76
C GLU A 82 23.27 -6.51 -14.07
N SER A 83 23.49 -7.68 -14.68
CA SER A 83 22.42 -8.65 -14.97
C SER A 83 21.72 -9.13 -13.68
N LEU A 84 22.47 -9.43 -12.62
CA LEU A 84 21.88 -9.87 -11.36
C LEU A 84 21.03 -8.77 -10.71
N ILE A 85 21.56 -7.56 -10.62
CA ILE A 85 20.87 -6.43 -9.97
C ILE A 85 19.62 -6.04 -10.76
N THR A 86 19.73 -5.98 -12.10
CA THR A 86 18.57 -5.70 -12.97
C THR A 86 17.49 -6.77 -12.82
N ALA A 87 17.87 -8.04 -12.80
CA ALA A 87 16.92 -9.13 -12.61
C ALA A 87 16.29 -9.13 -11.21
N MET A 88 17.04 -8.73 -10.18
CA MET A 88 16.55 -8.74 -8.79
C MET A 88 15.54 -7.62 -8.53
N PHE A 89 15.81 -6.40 -8.98
CA PHE A 89 14.99 -5.22 -8.67
C PHE A 89 13.95 -4.92 -9.74
N PHE A 90 14.25 -5.14 -11.02
CA PHE A 90 13.46 -4.61 -12.12
C PHE A 90 12.78 -5.68 -13.00
N ASP A 91 13.00 -6.97 -12.73
CA ASP A 91 12.30 -8.03 -13.44
C ASP A 91 10.99 -8.41 -12.73
N PRO A 92 9.81 -8.12 -13.33
CA PRO A 92 8.50 -8.42 -12.73
C PRO A 92 8.27 -9.93 -12.53
N ARG A 93 9.01 -10.80 -13.22
CA ARG A 93 8.92 -12.26 -13.04
C ARG A 93 9.54 -12.72 -11.73
N ARG A 94 10.54 -12.00 -11.21
CA ARG A 94 11.20 -12.31 -9.95
C ARG A 94 10.57 -11.59 -8.76
N TYR A 95 10.16 -10.33 -8.95
CA TYR A 95 9.58 -9.51 -7.91
C TYR A 95 8.38 -8.74 -8.45
N ASP A 96 7.19 -9.19 -8.10
CA ASP A 96 5.93 -8.59 -8.48
C ASP A 96 5.26 -7.94 -7.27
N LEU A 97 5.11 -6.62 -7.29
CA LEU A 97 4.40 -5.85 -6.27
C LEU A 97 2.90 -6.14 -6.24
N ALA A 98 2.35 -6.68 -7.33
CA ALA A 98 0.92 -6.77 -7.60
C ALA A 98 0.24 -5.38 -7.58
N LYS A 99 -1.08 -5.35 -7.68
CA LYS A 99 -1.84 -4.09 -7.62
C LYS A 99 -1.70 -3.41 -6.26
N VAL A 100 -1.81 -4.16 -5.18
CA VAL A 100 -1.75 -3.63 -3.83
C VAL A 100 -0.38 -3.05 -3.49
N GLY A 101 0.70 -3.69 -3.90
CA GLY A 101 2.05 -3.18 -3.69
C GLY A 101 2.27 -1.86 -4.41
N ARG A 102 1.90 -1.76 -5.68
CA ARG A 102 1.99 -0.50 -6.44
C ARG A 102 1.12 0.61 -5.82
N TYR A 103 -0.09 0.30 -5.43
CA TYR A 103 -0.96 1.24 -4.72
C TYR A 103 -0.33 1.77 -3.43
N LYS A 104 0.22 0.89 -2.59
CA LYS A 104 0.86 1.29 -1.31
C LYS A 104 2.15 2.09 -1.54
N PHE A 105 2.99 1.70 -2.51
CA PHE A 105 4.16 2.48 -2.89
C PHE A 105 3.78 3.88 -3.37
N ASN A 106 2.82 3.99 -4.26
CA ASN A 106 2.35 5.27 -4.74
C ASN A 106 1.82 6.13 -3.59
N LYS A 107 0.97 5.57 -2.72
CA LYS A 107 0.40 6.28 -1.58
C LYS A 107 1.45 6.78 -0.60
N LYS A 108 2.48 5.96 -0.32
CA LYS A 108 3.55 6.29 0.62
C LYS A 108 4.53 7.31 0.04
N LEU A 109 4.94 7.14 -1.21
CA LEU A 109 5.99 7.91 -1.85
C LEU A 109 5.49 9.10 -2.68
N MET A 110 4.16 9.24 -2.81
CA MET A 110 3.60 10.35 -3.58
C MET A 110 4.02 11.70 -2.98
N LEU A 111 4.47 12.59 -3.84
CA LEU A 111 5.03 13.89 -3.46
C LEU A 111 4.02 14.73 -2.67
N ARG A 112 2.75 14.71 -3.10
CA ARG A 112 1.65 15.40 -2.43
C ARG A 112 1.58 15.14 -0.93
N ASN A 113 1.68 13.88 -0.51
CA ASN A 113 1.54 13.50 0.90
C ASN A 113 2.74 13.91 1.76
N ARG A 114 3.89 14.15 1.12
CA ARG A 114 5.11 14.55 1.81
C ARG A 114 5.29 16.07 1.92
N ILE A 115 4.85 16.83 0.91
CA ILE A 115 5.05 18.27 0.85
C ILE A 115 3.87 19.10 1.34
N ALA A 116 2.64 18.55 1.39
CA ALA A 116 1.47 19.27 1.86
C ALA A 116 1.64 19.74 3.31
N GLY A 117 1.31 21.00 3.56
CA GLY A 117 1.44 21.63 4.88
C GLY A 117 2.81 22.27 5.17
N HIS A 118 3.82 22.03 4.35
CA HIS A 118 5.14 22.64 4.45
C HIS A 118 5.24 23.92 3.63
N VAL A 119 6.26 24.71 3.89
CA VAL A 119 6.56 25.97 3.18
C VAL A 119 7.67 25.70 2.18
N LEU A 120 7.52 26.19 0.94
CA LEU A 120 8.55 26.09 -0.10
C LEU A 120 9.75 26.96 0.25
N SER A 121 10.96 26.44 0.04
CA SER A 121 12.20 27.22 0.16
C SER A 121 12.66 27.78 -1.19
N GLU A 122 12.25 27.18 -2.29
CA GLU A 122 12.57 27.58 -3.65
C GLU A 122 11.33 27.57 -4.54
N ASP A 123 11.36 28.28 -5.66
CA ASP A 123 10.30 28.26 -6.65
C ASP A 123 10.17 26.88 -7.29
N VAL A 124 8.95 26.44 -7.48
CA VAL A 124 8.64 25.21 -8.22
C VAL A 124 8.31 25.57 -9.66
N VAL A 125 9.09 25.03 -10.57
CA VAL A 125 8.98 25.29 -12.02
C VAL A 125 8.42 24.05 -12.72
N ASP A 126 7.47 24.25 -13.64
CA ASP A 126 6.97 23.20 -14.50
C ASP A 126 8.07 22.72 -15.46
N PRO A 127 8.47 21.44 -15.43
CA PRO A 127 9.53 20.92 -16.29
C PRO A 127 9.20 20.99 -17.78
N SER A 128 7.92 21.03 -18.15
CA SER A 128 7.47 21.03 -19.55
C SER A 128 7.39 22.42 -20.17
N THR A 129 6.97 23.43 -19.38
CA THR A 129 6.74 24.79 -19.86
C THR A 129 7.82 25.79 -19.42
N GLY A 130 8.52 25.49 -18.32
CA GLY A 130 9.47 26.40 -17.68
C GLY A 130 8.82 27.53 -16.88
N GLU A 131 7.50 27.52 -16.72
CA GLU A 131 6.78 28.50 -15.92
C GLU A 131 6.82 28.17 -14.43
N VAL A 132 6.81 29.20 -13.57
CA VAL A 132 6.73 29.01 -12.12
C VAL A 132 5.32 28.60 -11.73
N LEU A 133 5.17 27.38 -11.18
CA LEU A 133 3.90 26.89 -10.69
C LEU A 133 3.53 27.47 -9.32
N VAL A 134 4.50 27.52 -8.41
CA VAL A 134 4.35 28.04 -7.05
C VAL A 134 5.62 28.75 -6.64
N GLU A 135 5.49 29.96 -6.10
CA GLU A 135 6.62 30.78 -5.64
C GLU A 135 7.18 30.32 -4.29
N ALA A 136 8.46 30.54 -4.05
CA ALA A 136 9.12 30.32 -2.78
C ALA A 136 8.41 31.07 -1.64
N GLY A 137 8.44 30.48 -0.43
CA GLY A 137 7.77 31.05 0.75
C GLY A 137 6.27 30.76 0.85
N THR A 138 5.67 30.11 -0.14
CA THR A 138 4.26 29.72 -0.11
C THR A 138 4.07 28.47 0.73
N LYS A 139 3.09 28.48 1.65
CA LYS A 139 2.68 27.30 2.38
C LYS A 139 1.80 26.44 1.47
N LEU A 140 2.21 25.19 1.25
CA LEU A 140 1.53 24.27 0.34
C LEU A 140 0.24 23.75 0.94
N THR A 141 -0.86 24.03 0.27
CA THR A 141 -2.14 23.34 0.48
C THR A 141 -2.11 21.96 -0.17
N ARG A 142 -3.06 21.11 0.15
CA ARG A 142 -3.16 19.77 -0.48
C ARG A 142 -3.41 19.88 -1.99
N GLU A 143 -4.17 20.88 -2.43
CA GLU A 143 -4.44 21.15 -3.84
C GLU A 143 -3.19 21.56 -4.60
N LEU A 144 -2.42 22.53 -4.07
CA LEU A 144 -1.15 22.96 -4.66
C LEU A 144 -0.14 21.82 -4.72
N ALA A 145 -0.08 20.99 -3.68
CA ALA A 145 0.80 19.83 -3.65
C ALA A 145 0.40 18.78 -4.71
N ASP A 146 -0.89 18.61 -4.97
CA ASP A 146 -1.41 17.73 -6.01
C ASP A 146 -1.06 18.24 -7.42
N ASP A 147 -1.21 19.55 -7.65
CA ASP A 147 -0.82 20.19 -8.90
C ASP A 147 0.67 20.05 -9.19
N ILE A 148 1.52 20.22 -8.18
CA ILE A 148 2.97 20.02 -8.30
C ILE A 148 3.29 18.56 -8.66
N GLN A 149 2.68 17.60 -8.00
CA GLN A 149 2.89 16.19 -8.29
C GLN A 149 2.48 15.85 -9.72
N ASN A 150 1.29 16.28 -10.15
CA ASN A 150 0.74 15.97 -11.47
C ASN A 150 1.42 16.73 -12.61
N ALA A 151 2.20 17.78 -12.32
CA ALA A 151 3.08 18.43 -13.27
C ALA A 151 4.40 17.66 -13.54
N ALA A 152 4.57 16.47 -12.93
CA ALA A 152 5.77 15.64 -13.03
C ALA A 152 7.07 16.36 -12.58
N VAL A 153 6.96 17.19 -11.55
CA VAL A 153 8.13 17.87 -10.95
C VAL A 153 9.04 16.82 -10.28
N PRO A 154 10.33 16.74 -10.60
CA PRO A 154 11.19 15.69 -10.10
C PRO A 154 11.56 15.85 -8.63
N PHE A 155 11.61 17.06 -8.11
CA PHE A 155 11.90 17.35 -6.71
C PHE A 155 11.34 18.71 -6.28
N VAL A 156 11.20 18.88 -4.97
CA VAL A 156 10.76 20.12 -4.34
C VAL A 156 11.62 20.41 -3.13
N TRP A 157 12.05 21.66 -2.96
CA TRP A 157 12.73 22.11 -1.75
C TRP A 157 11.72 22.70 -0.77
N ILE A 158 11.68 22.16 0.44
CA ILE A 158 10.80 22.62 1.52
C ILE A 158 11.60 23.07 2.73
N GLN A 159 11.01 23.95 3.54
CA GLN A 159 11.57 24.41 4.79
C GLN A 159 11.13 23.50 5.93
N THR A 160 12.07 23.09 6.77
CA THR A 160 11.81 22.46 8.07
C THR A 160 12.33 23.36 9.18
N GLU A 161 12.12 22.98 10.44
CA GLU A 161 12.62 23.74 11.59
C GLU A 161 14.14 23.81 11.64
N GLU A 162 14.83 22.78 11.15
CA GLU A 162 16.29 22.66 11.21
C GLU A 162 16.98 23.17 9.94
N ARG A 163 16.44 22.85 8.78
CA ARG A 163 17.08 23.16 7.47
C ARG A 163 16.10 23.04 6.31
N ASN A 164 16.56 23.38 5.12
CA ASN A 164 15.83 23.12 3.87
C ASN A 164 16.11 21.69 3.40
N GLU A 165 15.06 20.96 3.03
CA GLU A 165 15.13 19.58 2.60
C GLU A 165 14.65 19.40 1.16
N LYS A 166 15.37 18.58 0.42
CA LYS A 166 15.03 18.22 -0.96
C LYS A 166 14.16 16.96 -0.96
N VAL A 167 12.90 17.09 -1.35
CA VAL A 167 11.95 15.98 -1.43
C VAL A 167 11.88 15.47 -2.86
N LEU A 168 12.25 14.19 -3.05
CA LEU A 168 12.26 13.55 -4.37
C LEU A 168 10.90 12.97 -4.71
N SER A 169 10.47 13.12 -5.95
CA SER A 169 9.27 12.51 -6.50
C SER A 169 9.54 11.07 -6.93
N SER A 170 8.52 10.21 -6.84
CA SER A 170 8.51 8.89 -7.46
C SER A 170 8.12 8.93 -8.95
N MET A 171 7.88 10.10 -9.51
CA MET A 171 7.48 10.33 -10.91
C MET A 171 6.19 9.61 -11.33
N MET A 172 5.26 9.45 -10.39
CA MET A 172 3.93 8.93 -10.65
C MET A 172 2.93 10.08 -10.77
N VAL A 173 2.17 10.11 -11.86
CA VAL A 173 1.23 11.19 -12.19
C VAL A 173 -0.15 10.64 -12.53
N ASP A 174 -1.16 11.50 -12.44
CA ASP A 174 -2.52 11.20 -12.90
C ASP A 174 -2.60 11.40 -14.42
N ILE A 175 -2.96 10.34 -15.14
CA ILE A 175 -3.05 10.35 -16.60
C ILE A 175 -4.09 11.34 -17.13
N THR A 176 -5.17 11.58 -16.38
CA THR A 176 -6.24 12.51 -16.79
C THR A 176 -5.79 13.97 -16.87
N LYS A 177 -4.64 14.29 -16.29
CA LYS A 177 -4.02 15.64 -16.37
C LYS A 177 -3.15 15.82 -17.62
N TRP A 178 -2.81 14.73 -18.30
CA TRP A 178 -1.91 14.72 -19.45
C TRP A 178 -2.60 14.32 -20.75
N VAL A 179 -3.66 13.53 -20.67
CA VAL A 179 -4.44 13.04 -21.81
C VAL A 179 -5.89 13.48 -21.62
N ASP A 180 -6.54 13.93 -22.68
CA ASP A 180 -7.94 14.35 -22.66
C ASP A 180 -8.89 13.13 -22.61
N ILE A 181 -8.93 12.50 -21.44
CA ILE A 181 -9.80 11.36 -21.10
C ILE A 181 -10.37 11.56 -19.69
N ASP A 182 -11.56 11.05 -19.45
CA ASP A 182 -12.15 11.02 -18.11
C ASP A 182 -11.70 9.77 -17.33
N GLU A 183 -12.04 9.71 -16.03
CA GLU A 183 -11.68 8.59 -15.16
C GLU A 183 -12.29 7.25 -15.63
N ASP A 184 -13.51 7.26 -16.13
CA ASP A 184 -14.19 6.04 -16.60
C ASP A 184 -13.55 5.52 -17.88
N GLU A 185 -13.15 6.41 -18.76
CA GLU A 185 -12.40 6.09 -19.96
C GLU A 185 -11.00 5.56 -19.63
N ALA A 186 -10.29 6.19 -18.70
CA ALA A 186 -9.01 5.70 -18.21
C ALA A 186 -9.12 4.28 -17.63
N ARG A 187 -10.15 4.00 -16.84
CA ARG A 187 -10.44 2.64 -16.33
C ARG A 187 -10.72 1.64 -17.44
N SER A 188 -11.42 2.05 -18.50
CA SER A 188 -11.69 1.20 -19.65
C SER A 188 -10.42 0.83 -20.43
N LEU A 189 -9.41 1.71 -20.41
CA LEU A 189 -8.09 1.47 -20.97
C LEU A 189 -7.18 0.60 -20.07
N GLY A 190 -7.64 0.28 -18.86
CA GLY A 190 -6.91 -0.51 -17.87
C GLY A 190 -6.09 0.33 -16.87
N VAL A 191 -6.17 1.66 -16.92
CA VAL A 191 -5.49 2.55 -15.98
C VAL A 191 -6.32 2.66 -14.71
N THR A 192 -5.85 2.03 -13.63
CA THR A 192 -6.52 2.00 -12.33
C THR A 192 -5.75 2.71 -11.23
N GLU A 193 -4.54 3.16 -11.54
CA GLU A 193 -3.58 3.76 -10.63
C GLU A 193 -2.87 4.95 -11.28
N LEU A 194 -2.06 5.66 -10.50
CA LEU A 194 -1.11 6.63 -11.04
C LEU A 194 -0.17 5.94 -12.03
N VAL A 195 0.20 6.65 -13.10
CA VAL A 195 1.06 6.14 -14.16
C VAL A 195 2.49 6.67 -14.03
N TYR A 196 3.45 5.90 -14.51
CA TYR A 196 4.86 6.25 -14.51
C TYR A 196 5.16 7.25 -15.62
N TYR A 197 5.49 8.48 -15.24
CA TYR A 197 5.63 9.60 -16.18
C TYR A 197 6.67 9.40 -17.30
N PRO A 198 7.86 8.81 -17.07
CA PRO A 198 8.82 8.59 -18.16
C PRO A 198 8.25 7.76 -19.32
N VAL A 199 7.43 6.76 -19.04
CA VAL A 199 6.75 5.95 -20.07
C VAL A 199 5.63 6.75 -20.72
N LEU A 200 4.86 7.50 -19.94
CA LEU A 200 3.79 8.36 -20.46
C LEU A 200 4.37 9.44 -21.40
N SER A 201 5.47 10.07 -21.02
CA SER A 201 6.16 11.06 -21.87
C SER A 201 6.56 10.47 -23.21
N SER A 202 7.15 9.28 -23.23
CA SER A 202 7.51 8.59 -24.47
C SER A 202 6.29 8.32 -25.34
N ILE A 203 5.17 7.88 -24.75
CA ILE A 203 3.92 7.66 -25.49
C ILE A 203 3.39 8.96 -26.12
N LEU A 204 3.43 10.07 -25.38
CA LEU A 204 2.96 11.37 -25.86
C LEU A 204 3.87 11.96 -26.95
N GLU A 205 5.18 11.71 -26.90
CA GLU A 205 6.14 12.16 -27.90
C GLU A 205 6.04 11.35 -29.22
N GLU A 206 5.70 10.06 -29.13
CA GLU A 206 5.63 9.16 -30.29
C GLU A 206 4.28 9.22 -31.03
N ASN A 207 3.22 9.70 -30.40
CA ASN A 207 1.85 9.66 -30.93
C ASN A 207 1.22 11.07 -30.92
N GLU A 208 0.65 11.50 -32.02
CA GLU A 208 0.01 12.80 -32.15
C GLU A 208 -1.51 12.76 -31.99
N SER A 209 -2.15 11.64 -32.37
CA SER A 209 -3.60 11.51 -32.30
C SER A 209 -4.06 10.87 -30.98
N LEU A 210 -5.22 11.29 -30.49
CA LEU A 210 -5.79 10.75 -29.23
C LEU A 210 -6.07 9.24 -29.32
N ASP A 211 -6.48 8.74 -30.50
CA ASP A 211 -6.75 7.32 -30.70
C ASP A 211 -5.45 6.50 -30.69
N ASP A 212 -4.38 6.99 -31.31
CA ASP A 212 -3.06 6.35 -31.26
C ASP A 212 -2.49 6.34 -29.84
N ILE A 213 -2.70 7.42 -29.09
CA ILE A 213 -2.30 7.50 -27.64
C ILE A 213 -3.07 6.44 -26.83
N LYS A 214 -4.39 6.30 -27.02
CA LYS A 214 -5.19 5.29 -26.32
C LYS A 214 -4.76 3.85 -26.67
N ASP A 215 -4.43 3.59 -27.91
CA ASP A 215 -3.92 2.27 -28.33
C ASP A 215 -2.51 2.00 -27.76
N ALA A 216 -1.65 3.01 -27.72
CA ALA A 216 -0.34 2.90 -27.06
C ALA A 216 -0.47 2.66 -25.55
N ILE A 217 -1.40 3.34 -24.87
CA ILE A 217 -1.69 3.12 -23.45
C ILE A 217 -2.09 1.66 -23.20
N LYS A 218 -2.98 1.11 -24.01
CA LYS A 218 -3.39 -0.31 -23.89
C LYS A 218 -2.24 -1.27 -24.12
N ARG A 219 -1.40 -0.98 -25.11
CA ARG A 219 -0.25 -1.83 -25.45
C ARG A 219 0.79 -1.84 -24.32
N ASP A 220 1.11 -0.67 -23.78
CA ASP A 220 2.20 -0.47 -22.85
C ASP A 220 1.74 -0.34 -21.38
N ILE A 221 0.53 -0.80 -21.07
CA ILE A 221 -0.08 -0.67 -19.73
C ILE A 221 0.77 -1.27 -18.62
N HIS A 222 1.53 -2.31 -18.87
CA HIS A 222 2.39 -2.96 -17.90
C HIS A 222 3.65 -2.15 -17.57
N ASP A 223 4.07 -1.30 -18.48
CA ASP A 223 5.19 -0.38 -18.26
C ASP A 223 4.70 0.96 -17.70
N LEU A 224 3.50 1.40 -18.08
CA LEU A 224 2.85 2.58 -17.50
C LEU A 224 2.51 2.42 -16.03
N ILE A 225 2.01 1.25 -15.64
CA ILE A 225 1.75 0.89 -14.24
C ILE A 225 2.69 -0.27 -13.88
N PRO A 226 3.97 0.02 -13.57
CA PRO A 226 4.96 -1.02 -13.35
C PRO A 226 4.64 -1.83 -12.09
N LYS A 227 4.57 -3.14 -12.22
CA LYS A 227 4.45 -4.08 -11.10
C LYS A 227 5.78 -4.41 -10.45
N HIS A 228 6.87 -3.89 -10.99
CA HIS A 228 8.21 -3.95 -10.42
C HIS A 228 8.58 -2.61 -9.77
N ILE A 229 9.62 -2.61 -8.94
CA ILE A 229 10.18 -1.40 -8.35
C ILE A 229 10.90 -0.60 -9.45
N THR A 230 10.75 0.72 -9.44
CA THR A 230 11.49 1.63 -10.32
C THR A 230 12.69 2.24 -9.57
N LYS A 231 13.65 2.84 -10.31
CA LYS A 231 14.77 3.56 -9.69
C LYS A 231 14.30 4.74 -8.85
N GLU A 232 13.31 5.45 -9.35
CA GLU A 232 12.70 6.60 -8.66
C GLU A 232 12.00 6.17 -7.38
N ASP A 233 11.37 5.01 -7.35
CA ASP A 233 10.80 4.45 -6.12
C ASP A 233 11.87 4.21 -5.06
N ILE A 234 13.02 3.66 -5.44
CA ILE A 234 14.13 3.40 -4.53
C ILE A 234 14.69 4.72 -3.99
N PHE A 235 14.97 5.68 -4.85
CA PHE A 235 15.49 6.99 -4.44
C PHE A 235 14.49 7.75 -3.57
N ALA A 236 13.21 7.74 -3.92
CA ALA A 236 12.17 8.34 -3.10
C ALA A 236 12.02 7.65 -1.74
N SER A 237 12.18 6.33 -1.66
CA SER A 237 12.11 5.58 -0.40
C SER A 237 13.29 5.86 0.52
N ILE A 238 14.50 6.00 -0.04
CA ILE A 238 15.70 6.41 0.70
C ILE A 238 15.49 7.82 1.27
N ASN A 239 15.05 8.74 0.43
CA ASN A 239 14.74 10.11 0.79
C ASN A 239 13.65 10.18 1.87
N TYR A 240 12.57 9.41 1.74
CA TYR A 240 11.51 9.30 2.73
C TYR A 240 12.04 8.85 4.09
N ASN A 241 12.85 7.81 4.12
CA ASN A 241 13.40 7.27 5.37
C ASN A 241 14.30 8.28 6.10
N MET A 242 15.16 8.99 5.36
CA MET A 242 16.01 10.03 5.93
C MET A 242 15.21 11.22 6.47
N HIS A 243 14.09 11.55 5.85
CA HIS A 243 13.27 12.71 6.19
C HIS A 243 12.30 12.49 7.37
N LEU A 244 12.09 11.26 7.82
CA LEU A 244 11.24 10.99 8.99
C LEU A 244 11.70 11.76 10.24
N GLU A 245 13.01 11.92 10.39
CA GLU A 245 13.62 12.69 11.47
C GLU A 245 13.23 14.18 11.47
N TYR A 246 12.97 14.74 10.30
CA TYR A 246 12.59 16.15 10.11
C TYR A 246 11.07 16.37 10.07
N GLY A 247 10.28 15.37 10.37
CA GLY A 247 8.82 15.46 10.36
C GLY A 247 8.18 15.43 8.96
N ILE A 248 8.92 15.04 7.94
CA ILE A 248 8.41 14.82 6.59
C ILE A 248 8.02 13.36 6.44
N GLY A 249 6.73 13.09 6.29
CA GLY A 249 6.19 11.73 6.33
C GLY A 249 5.88 11.28 7.76
N ASN A 250 5.36 10.07 7.89
CA ASN A 250 4.96 9.47 9.16
C ASN A 250 5.43 8.03 9.24
N ASP A 251 5.69 7.58 10.46
CA ASP A 251 5.88 6.16 10.76
C ASP A 251 4.58 5.40 10.52
N ASP A 252 4.73 4.15 10.07
CA ASP A 252 3.59 3.27 9.87
C ASP A 252 3.28 2.50 11.15
N ASP A 253 2.00 2.51 11.54
CA ASP A 253 1.48 1.62 12.56
C ASP A 253 1.16 0.26 11.93
N ILE A 254 1.82 -0.80 12.40
CA ILE A 254 1.71 -2.16 11.87
C ILE A 254 0.29 -2.71 12.08
N ASP A 255 -0.37 -2.36 13.19
CA ASP A 255 -1.68 -2.90 13.56
C ASP A 255 -2.85 -2.11 12.94
N HIS A 256 -2.56 -0.97 12.34
CA HIS A 256 -3.56 -0.17 11.63
C HIS A 256 -4.11 -0.91 10.41
N LEU A 257 -5.45 -0.97 10.25
CA LEU A 257 -6.08 -1.67 9.12
C LEU A 257 -5.85 -1.03 7.75
N GLY A 258 -5.27 0.15 7.70
CA GLY A 258 -4.72 0.74 6.48
C GLY A 258 -3.42 0.09 6.00
N ASN A 259 -2.71 -0.62 6.87
CA ASN A 259 -1.48 -1.34 6.59
C ASN A 259 -1.67 -2.87 6.62
N ARG A 260 -2.73 -3.32 7.25
CA ARG A 260 -3.07 -4.74 7.45
C ARG A 260 -4.26 -5.08 6.56
N ARG A 261 -4.00 -5.83 5.50
CA ARG A 261 -5.01 -6.19 4.51
C ARG A 261 -5.46 -7.64 4.63
N ILE A 262 -6.56 -7.97 4.01
CA ILE A 262 -7.13 -9.31 3.97
C ILE A 262 -6.85 -9.93 2.61
N ARG A 263 -6.33 -11.15 2.64
CA ARG A 263 -6.19 -11.98 1.45
C ARG A 263 -7.38 -12.92 1.36
N ALA A 264 -8.23 -12.69 0.38
CA ALA A 264 -9.37 -13.52 0.09
C ALA A 264 -8.95 -14.85 -0.57
N VAL A 265 -9.88 -15.79 -0.66
CA VAL A 265 -9.63 -17.11 -1.25
C VAL A 265 -9.11 -17.03 -2.70
N GLY A 266 -9.61 -16.07 -3.47
CA GLY A 266 -9.17 -15.87 -4.86
C GLY A 266 -7.68 -15.58 -5.00
N GLU A 267 -7.12 -14.73 -4.14
CA GLU A 267 -5.69 -14.42 -4.11
C GLU A 267 -4.85 -15.63 -3.69
N LEU A 268 -5.28 -16.35 -2.66
CA LEU A 268 -4.59 -17.54 -2.18
C LEU A 268 -4.59 -18.65 -3.24
N LEU A 269 -5.71 -18.84 -3.92
CA LEU A 269 -5.84 -19.82 -4.99
C LEU A 269 -5.01 -19.43 -6.21
N GLN A 270 -4.98 -18.13 -6.58
CA GLN A 270 -4.14 -17.61 -7.65
C GLN A 270 -2.65 -17.90 -7.41
N ASN A 271 -2.17 -17.71 -6.18
CA ASN A 271 -0.79 -18.01 -5.82
C ASN A 271 -0.45 -19.50 -5.98
N GLN A 272 -1.35 -20.39 -5.57
CA GLN A 272 -1.16 -21.83 -5.76
C GLN A 272 -1.20 -22.23 -7.25
N TYR A 273 -2.10 -21.65 -8.00
CA TYR A 273 -2.18 -21.87 -9.44
C TYR A 273 -0.90 -21.42 -10.15
N ARG A 274 -0.36 -20.26 -9.78
CA ARG A 274 0.93 -19.76 -10.29
C ARG A 274 2.08 -20.73 -10.02
N ILE A 275 2.15 -21.30 -8.81
CA ILE A 275 3.15 -22.32 -8.47
C ILE A 275 2.99 -23.56 -9.36
N GLY A 276 1.77 -24.01 -9.56
CA GLY A 276 1.46 -25.13 -10.46
C GLY A 276 1.89 -24.89 -11.90
N LEU A 277 1.61 -23.69 -12.42
CA LEU A 277 2.02 -23.29 -13.78
C LEU A 277 3.55 -23.18 -13.92
N SER A 278 4.25 -22.64 -12.93
CA SER A 278 5.71 -22.58 -12.94
C SER A 278 6.36 -23.96 -12.95
N ARG A 279 5.79 -24.91 -12.21
CA ARG A 279 6.23 -26.31 -12.24
C ARG A 279 5.95 -26.94 -13.61
N LEU A 280 4.81 -26.66 -14.22
CA LEU A 280 4.44 -27.12 -15.55
C LEU A 280 5.39 -26.54 -16.61
N GLU A 281 5.67 -25.24 -16.58
CA GLU A 281 6.62 -24.59 -17.50
C GLU A 281 7.98 -25.25 -17.45
N ARG A 282 8.51 -25.51 -16.24
CA ARG A 282 9.79 -26.18 -16.08
C ARG A 282 9.81 -27.58 -16.73
N VAL A 283 8.76 -28.37 -16.53
CA VAL A 283 8.63 -29.71 -17.12
C VAL A 283 8.54 -29.64 -18.64
N VAL A 284 7.78 -28.69 -19.17
CA VAL A 284 7.66 -28.49 -20.63
C VAL A 284 9.00 -28.10 -21.22
N ARG A 285 9.72 -27.16 -20.61
CA ARG A 285 11.05 -26.73 -21.06
C ARG A 285 12.05 -27.89 -21.05
N GLU A 286 12.07 -28.71 -20.01
CA GLU A 286 12.89 -29.90 -19.91
C GLU A 286 12.58 -30.92 -21.03
N ARG A 287 11.30 -31.17 -21.28
CA ARG A 287 10.87 -32.07 -22.37
C ARG A 287 11.26 -31.54 -23.75
N MET A 288 11.15 -30.24 -23.98
CA MET A 288 11.56 -29.62 -25.25
C MET A 288 13.05 -29.75 -25.53
N THR A 289 13.88 -29.83 -24.47
CA THR A 289 15.32 -30.00 -24.62
C THR A 289 15.75 -31.46 -24.77
N THR A 290 14.98 -32.42 -24.26
CA THR A 290 15.36 -33.85 -24.18
C THR A 290 14.67 -34.72 -25.24
N GLN A 291 13.60 -34.29 -25.87
CA GLN A 291 12.86 -35.07 -26.88
C GLN A 291 13.23 -34.62 -28.30
N ASP A 292 13.21 -35.60 -29.23
CA ASP A 292 13.38 -35.32 -30.67
C ASP A 292 12.24 -34.41 -31.17
N LEU A 293 12.59 -33.40 -31.95
CA LEU A 293 11.67 -32.38 -32.46
C LEU A 293 10.70 -32.94 -33.53
N GLU A 294 11.03 -34.10 -34.15
CA GLU A 294 10.16 -34.73 -35.15
C GLU A 294 8.97 -35.44 -34.47
N GLY A 295 7.75 -34.91 -34.70
CA GLY A 295 6.50 -35.49 -34.20
C GLY A 295 6.02 -35.01 -32.82
N ILE A 296 6.63 -33.98 -32.23
CA ILE A 296 6.17 -33.39 -30.96
C ILE A 296 4.85 -32.62 -31.22
N SER A 297 3.83 -32.97 -30.41
CA SER A 297 2.59 -32.18 -30.32
C SER A 297 2.51 -31.42 -29.00
N PRO A 298 1.80 -30.29 -28.92
CA PRO A 298 1.57 -29.59 -27.66
C PRO A 298 0.99 -30.48 -26.55
N GLN A 299 0.13 -31.43 -26.93
CA GLN A 299 -0.49 -32.38 -26.04
C GLN A 299 0.51 -33.36 -25.36
N SER A 300 1.58 -33.73 -26.09
CA SER A 300 2.62 -34.62 -25.52
C SER A 300 3.56 -33.90 -24.59
N LEU A 301 3.72 -32.58 -24.75
CA LEU A 301 4.58 -31.75 -23.91
C LEU A 301 3.90 -31.33 -22.62
N ILE A 302 2.60 -31.00 -22.68
CA ILE A 302 1.86 -30.45 -21.57
C ILE A 302 1.35 -31.56 -20.62
N ASN A 303 1.70 -31.46 -19.36
CA ASN A 303 1.21 -32.34 -18.32
C ASN A 303 0.49 -31.53 -17.23
N ILE A 304 -0.80 -31.71 -17.08
CA ILE A 304 -1.66 -30.99 -16.12
C ILE A 304 -1.45 -31.43 -14.66
N LYS A 305 -0.77 -32.54 -14.41
CA LYS A 305 -0.58 -33.07 -13.03
C LYS A 305 0.00 -32.07 -12.02
N PRO A 306 1.03 -31.26 -12.34
CA PRO A 306 1.59 -30.29 -11.41
C PRO A 306 0.57 -29.23 -10.98
N VAL A 307 -0.29 -28.78 -11.89
CA VAL A 307 -1.33 -27.79 -11.61
C VAL A 307 -2.41 -28.41 -10.74
N THR A 308 -2.90 -29.58 -11.09
CA THR A 308 -3.89 -30.33 -10.31
C THR A 308 -3.38 -30.64 -8.90
N ALA A 309 -2.12 -31.02 -8.77
CA ALA A 309 -1.48 -31.29 -7.47
C ALA A 309 -1.42 -30.03 -6.59
N ALA A 310 -1.04 -28.89 -7.17
CA ALA A 310 -0.97 -27.62 -6.43
C ALA A 310 -2.36 -27.17 -5.91
N VAL A 311 -3.40 -27.29 -6.73
CA VAL A 311 -4.77 -26.97 -6.31
C VAL A 311 -5.28 -27.93 -5.24
N LYS A 312 -5.04 -29.23 -5.38
CA LYS A 312 -5.38 -30.24 -4.36
C LYS A 312 -4.64 -30.03 -3.04
N GLU A 313 -3.38 -29.64 -3.10
CA GLU A 313 -2.57 -29.30 -1.93
C GLU A 313 -3.19 -28.13 -1.15
N PHE A 314 -3.64 -27.09 -1.84
CA PHE A 314 -4.31 -25.96 -1.20
C PHE A 314 -5.60 -26.38 -0.47
N PHE A 315 -6.52 -27.05 -1.14
CA PHE A 315 -7.81 -27.44 -0.53
C PHE A 315 -7.69 -28.57 0.52
N GLY A 316 -6.69 -29.42 0.42
CA GLY A 316 -6.51 -30.55 1.34
C GLY A 316 -5.58 -30.30 2.52
N SER A 317 -4.62 -29.40 2.40
CA SER A 317 -3.54 -29.23 3.39
C SER A 317 -3.37 -27.81 3.90
N SER A 318 -4.04 -26.81 3.32
CA SER A 318 -3.94 -25.45 3.82
C SER A 318 -4.66 -25.28 5.15
N GLN A 319 -4.01 -24.57 6.09
CA GLN A 319 -4.63 -24.20 7.37
C GLN A 319 -5.88 -23.32 7.20
N LEU A 320 -5.99 -22.59 6.11
CA LEU A 320 -7.11 -21.71 5.82
C LEU A 320 -8.28 -22.40 5.12
N SER A 321 -8.05 -23.60 4.54
CA SER A 321 -9.10 -24.46 4.02
C SER A 321 -9.61 -25.34 5.14
N GLN A 322 -10.79 -25.03 5.66
CA GLN A 322 -11.35 -25.66 6.84
C GLN A 322 -12.69 -26.32 6.53
N PHE A 323 -13.04 -27.32 7.34
CA PHE A 323 -14.36 -27.90 7.31
C PHE A 323 -15.39 -26.88 7.82
N MET A 324 -16.46 -26.66 7.08
CA MET A 324 -17.45 -25.63 7.42
C MET A 324 -18.28 -26.03 8.63
N ASP A 325 -18.46 -25.08 9.56
CA ASP A 325 -19.40 -25.24 10.68
C ASP A 325 -20.83 -25.26 10.12
N GLN A 326 -21.55 -26.35 10.26
CA GLN A 326 -22.90 -26.53 9.72
C GLN A 326 -23.95 -26.85 10.79
N ASN A 327 -23.72 -26.48 12.04
CA ASN A 327 -24.67 -26.73 13.13
C ASN A 327 -25.96 -25.93 12.96
N ASN A 328 -25.84 -24.68 12.51
CA ASN A 328 -26.98 -23.80 12.23
C ASN A 328 -26.59 -22.77 11.13
N PRO A 329 -27.58 -22.09 10.52
CA PRO A 329 -27.29 -21.08 9.47
C PRO A 329 -26.39 -19.92 9.92
N LEU A 330 -26.50 -19.51 11.19
CA LEU A 330 -25.64 -18.46 11.73
C LEU A 330 -24.19 -18.93 11.85
N GLY A 331 -23.95 -20.18 12.24
CA GLY A 331 -22.63 -20.79 12.27
C GLY A 331 -21.96 -20.82 10.91
N GLU A 332 -22.70 -21.15 9.84
CA GLU A 332 -22.21 -21.10 8.47
C GLU A 332 -21.83 -19.68 8.03
N LEU A 333 -22.71 -18.70 8.28
CA LEU A 333 -22.50 -17.31 7.91
C LEU A 333 -21.27 -16.72 8.62
N THR A 334 -21.16 -16.93 9.93
CA THR A 334 -20.04 -16.43 10.73
C THR A 334 -18.72 -17.08 10.36
N HIS A 335 -18.73 -18.37 10.01
CA HIS A 335 -17.53 -19.06 9.52
C HIS A 335 -17.01 -18.47 8.20
N LYS A 336 -17.91 -18.15 7.27
CA LYS A 336 -17.55 -17.51 5.97
C LYS A 336 -17.04 -16.10 6.12
N ARG A 337 -17.39 -15.38 7.20
CA ARG A 337 -16.97 -14.01 7.49
C ARG A 337 -15.79 -13.92 8.47
N ARG A 338 -15.13 -15.02 8.74
CA ARG A 338 -14.02 -15.11 9.70
C ARG A 338 -12.72 -14.59 9.08
N LEU A 339 -11.98 -13.80 9.85
CA LEU A 339 -10.69 -13.24 9.51
C LEU A 339 -9.61 -13.87 10.39
N SER A 340 -8.67 -14.59 9.78
CA SER A 340 -7.58 -15.26 10.49
C SER A 340 -6.24 -14.52 10.26
N ALA A 341 -5.51 -14.27 11.33
CA ALA A 341 -4.13 -13.76 11.27
C ALA A 341 -3.10 -14.89 11.07
N LEU A 342 -3.53 -16.14 11.16
CA LEU A 342 -2.70 -17.34 11.04
C LEU A 342 -2.59 -17.79 9.57
N GLY A 343 -1.67 -18.72 9.32
CA GLY A 343 -1.51 -19.37 8.03
C GLY A 343 -0.31 -18.90 7.22
N PRO A 344 -0.19 -19.29 5.95
CA PRO A 344 0.93 -18.97 5.09
C PRO A 344 1.08 -17.44 4.90
N GLY A 345 2.25 -16.90 5.25
CA GLY A 345 2.51 -15.45 5.23
C GLY A 345 1.86 -14.65 6.36
N GLY A 346 1.22 -15.32 7.32
CA GLY A 346 0.67 -14.74 8.54
C GLY A 346 1.56 -15.00 9.77
N LEU A 347 0.95 -14.83 10.95
CA LEU A 347 1.62 -14.99 12.23
C LEU A 347 1.57 -16.44 12.71
N SER A 348 2.49 -16.82 13.60
CA SER A 348 2.39 -18.04 14.41
C SER A 348 1.84 -17.69 15.80
N ARG A 349 1.10 -18.60 16.42
CA ARG A 349 0.53 -18.38 17.77
C ARG A 349 1.57 -17.99 18.80
N ASP A 350 2.72 -18.67 18.77
CA ASP A 350 3.78 -18.52 19.78
C ASP A 350 4.55 -17.19 19.63
N ARG A 351 4.52 -16.58 18.42
CA ARG A 351 5.19 -15.33 18.13
C ARG A 351 4.27 -14.11 18.16
N ALA A 352 2.96 -14.32 18.29
CA ALA A 352 2.00 -13.24 18.38
C ALA A 352 1.98 -12.65 19.79
N GLY A 353 2.46 -11.43 19.94
CA GLY A 353 2.41 -10.65 21.18
C GLY A 353 1.00 -10.12 21.51
N PHE A 354 0.88 -9.37 22.59
CA PHE A 354 -0.39 -8.77 23.01
C PHE A 354 -0.87 -7.69 22.02
N GLU A 355 0.01 -6.89 21.46
CA GLU A 355 -0.33 -5.78 20.56
C GLU A 355 -1.14 -6.23 19.34
N VAL A 356 -0.75 -7.35 18.71
CA VAL A 356 -1.46 -7.91 17.55
C VAL A 356 -2.84 -8.47 17.92
N ARG A 357 -3.05 -8.85 19.19
CA ARG A 357 -4.31 -9.45 19.70
C ARG A 357 -5.27 -8.40 20.23
N ASP A 358 -4.82 -7.20 20.47
CA ASP A 358 -5.63 -6.09 20.98
C ASP A 358 -6.57 -5.52 19.91
N VAL A 359 -7.57 -4.80 20.38
CA VAL A 359 -8.48 -4.04 19.52
C VAL A 359 -7.86 -2.67 19.24
N HIS A 360 -7.52 -2.44 17.98
CA HIS A 360 -7.00 -1.16 17.52
C HIS A 360 -8.16 -0.20 17.16
N TYR A 361 -7.98 1.11 17.29
CA TYR A 361 -9.04 2.07 16.95
C TYR A 361 -9.54 1.95 15.50
N SER A 362 -8.67 1.54 14.56
CA SER A 362 -9.01 1.32 13.15
C SER A 362 -9.98 0.13 12.93
N HIS A 363 -10.20 -0.70 13.93
CA HIS A 363 -11.17 -1.80 13.88
C HIS A 363 -12.62 -1.32 13.88
N TYR A 364 -12.86 -0.07 14.26
CA TYR A 364 -14.21 0.49 14.33
C TYR A 364 -14.94 0.38 12.99
N GLY A 365 -16.10 -0.28 13.00
CA GLY A 365 -16.89 -0.53 11.80
C GLY A 365 -16.32 -1.55 10.82
N ARG A 366 -15.17 -2.17 11.10
CA ARG A 366 -14.43 -3.09 10.21
C ARG A 366 -14.31 -4.48 10.79
N MET A 367 -13.77 -4.60 11.98
CA MET A 367 -13.64 -5.84 12.72
C MET A 367 -14.43 -5.79 14.02
N CYS A 368 -15.19 -6.83 14.32
CA CYS A 368 -15.92 -6.91 15.58
C CYS A 368 -14.95 -6.98 16.76
N PRO A 369 -15.09 -6.11 17.77
CA PRO A 369 -14.22 -6.14 18.95
C PRO A 369 -14.58 -7.25 19.94
N ILE A 370 -15.73 -7.89 19.78
CA ILE A 370 -16.31 -8.86 20.72
C ILE A 370 -16.13 -10.30 20.26
N GLU A 371 -16.45 -10.59 18.99
CA GLU A 371 -16.44 -11.96 18.48
C GLU A 371 -15.02 -12.45 18.18
N THR A 372 -14.42 -13.15 19.11
CA THR A 372 -13.11 -13.82 18.98
C THR A 372 -13.10 -15.09 19.81
N PRO A 373 -12.33 -16.14 19.46
CA PRO A 373 -12.19 -17.32 20.29
C PRO A 373 -11.59 -17.00 21.66
N GLU A 374 -11.91 -17.82 22.64
CA GLU A 374 -11.22 -17.88 23.93
C GLU A 374 -9.97 -18.76 23.83
N GLY A 375 -8.94 -18.47 24.61
CA GLY A 375 -7.73 -19.28 24.69
C GLY A 375 -6.59 -18.81 23.75
N PRO A 376 -5.76 -19.73 23.23
CA PRO A 376 -4.53 -19.40 22.51
C PRO A 376 -4.73 -18.57 21.24
N ASN A 377 -5.91 -18.63 20.63
CA ASN A 377 -6.24 -17.92 19.39
C ASN A 377 -6.94 -16.57 19.61
N ILE A 378 -7.08 -16.13 20.85
CA ILE A 378 -7.73 -14.85 21.16
C ILE A 378 -7.06 -13.69 20.39
N GLY A 379 -7.86 -12.84 19.77
CA GLY A 379 -7.39 -11.72 18.97
C GLY A 379 -6.74 -12.06 17.63
N LEU A 380 -6.42 -13.33 17.36
CA LEU A 380 -5.84 -13.79 16.10
C LEU A 380 -6.90 -14.23 15.09
N ILE A 381 -8.06 -14.59 15.57
CA ILE A 381 -9.21 -14.97 14.75
C ILE A 381 -10.34 -14.01 15.08
N ASN A 382 -10.71 -13.18 14.11
CA ASN A 382 -11.71 -12.13 14.26
C ASN A 382 -12.84 -12.33 13.27
N SER A 383 -13.89 -11.56 13.40
CA SER A 383 -15.03 -11.56 12.48
C SER A 383 -15.20 -10.19 11.83
N LEU A 384 -15.59 -10.19 10.56
CA LEU A 384 -15.91 -8.98 9.82
C LEU A 384 -17.17 -8.32 10.39
N ALA A 385 -17.15 -7.00 10.58
CA ALA A 385 -18.31 -6.26 11.06
C ALA A 385 -19.48 -6.31 10.05
N CYS A 386 -20.71 -6.08 10.53
CA CYS A 386 -21.93 -6.26 9.74
C CYS A 386 -21.93 -5.52 8.40
N TYR A 387 -21.53 -4.27 8.40
CA TYR A 387 -21.56 -3.38 7.21
C TYR A 387 -20.22 -3.24 6.51
N ALA A 388 -19.17 -3.86 7.04
CA ALA A 388 -17.86 -3.82 6.45
C ALA A 388 -17.79 -4.63 5.16
N ARG A 389 -17.01 -4.16 4.23
CA ARG A 389 -16.68 -4.88 2.99
C ARG A 389 -15.18 -4.81 2.72
N ILE A 390 -14.69 -5.68 1.86
CA ILE A 390 -13.30 -5.73 1.44
C ILE A 390 -13.20 -5.11 0.05
N ASN A 391 -12.29 -4.13 -0.13
CA ASN A 391 -12.09 -3.48 -1.41
C ASN A 391 -11.24 -4.33 -2.38
N GLN A 392 -11.00 -3.81 -3.58
CA GLN A 392 -10.22 -4.50 -4.62
C GLN A 392 -8.76 -4.77 -4.24
N TYR A 393 -8.21 -4.05 -3.26
CA TYR A 393 -6.85 -4.21 -2.75
C TYR A 393 -6.76 -5.13 -1.53
N GLY A 394 -7.88 -5.51 -0.95
CA GLY A 394 -7.97 -6.32 0.25
C GLY A 394 -8.09 -5.54 1.57
N PHE A 395 -8.18 -4.21 1.53
CA PHE A 395 -8.43 -3.40 2.72
C PHE A 395 -9.90 -3.41 3.11
N VAL A 396 -10.15 -3.40 4.41
CA VAL A 396 -11.52 -3.39 4.93
C VAL A 396 -12.05 -1.96 4.93
N GLU A 397 -13.22 -1.77 4.34
CA GLU A 397 -13.93 -0.50 4.26
C GLU A 397 -15.16 -0.51 5.14
N ALA A 398 -15.48 0.63 5.74
CA ALA A 398 -16.70 0.87 6.50
C ALA A 398 -17.56 1.96 5.84
N PRO A 399 -18.90 1.87 5.92
CA PRO A 399 -19.79 2.85 5.35
C PRO A 399 -19.97 4.05 6.29
N TYR A 400 -20.02 5.24 5.71
CA TYR A 400 -20.30 6.50 6.41
C TYR A 400 -21.24 7.38 5.59
N ARG A 401 -22.10 8.14 6.26
CA ARG A 401 -22.94 9.14 5.63
C ARG A 401 -22.14 10.43 5.45
N LYS A 402 -22.18 10.98 4.26
CA LYS A 402 -21.50 12.23 3.93
C LYS A 402 -22.22 13.43 4.51
N ILE A 403 -21.46 14.40 5.00
CA ILE A 403 -21.98 15.67 5.50
C ILE A 403 -21.71 16.75 4.46
N ASP A 404 -22.77 17.45 4.06
CA ASP A 404 -22.68 18.61 3.17
C ASP A 404 -22.33 19.86 3.99
N LYS A 405 -21.21 20.50 3.62
CA LYS A 405 -20.67 21.73 4.24
C LYS A 405 -20.90 22.98 3.40
N THR A 406 -21.92 23.02 2.59
CA THR A 406 -22.27 24.22 1.81
C THR A 406 -22.45 25.42 2.73
N ASP A 407 -23.06 25.22 3.92
CA ASP A 407 -23.00 26.17 5.03
C ASP A 407 -22.07 25.63 6.14
N PRO A 408 -20.84 26.14 6.25
CA PRO A 408 -19.87 25.66 7.24
C PRO A 408 -20.35 25.75 8.69
N LYS A 409 -21.26 26.69 9.01
CA LYS A 409 -21.79 26.87 10.38
C LYS A 409 -22.88 25.88 10.72
N ASN A 410 -23.56 25.35 9.70
CA ASN A 410 -24.67 24.43 9.89
C ASN A 410 -24.63 23.28 8.89
N PRO A 411 -23.68 22.33 9.06
CA PRO A 411 -23.52 21.23 8.14
C PRO A 411 -24.71 20.28 8.18
N ARG A 412 -25.08 19.75 7.02
CA ARG A 412 -26.21 18.85 6.81
C ARG A 412 -25.74 17.44 6.55
N VAL A 413 -26.31 16.46 7.27
CA VAL A 413 -26.09 15.05 7.01
C VAL A 413 -26.92 14.62 5.80
N THR A 414 -26.29 14.05 4.79
CA THR A 414 -26.94 13.54 3.58
C THR A 414 -27.23 12.04 3.67
N ASP A 415 -28.03 11.52 2.73
CA ASP A 415 -28.25 10.08 2.60
C ASP A 415 -27.21 9.38 1.70
N GLU A 416 -26.24 10.14 1.18
CA GLU A 416 -25.12 9.59 0.41
C GLU A 416 -24.20 8.79 1.33
N VAL A 417 -24.04 7.50 1.03
CA VAL A 417 -23.17 6.59 1.79
C VAL A 417 -21.87 6.38 1.02
N VAL A 418 -20.76 6.67 1.67
CA VAL A 418 -19.42 6.47 1.14
C VAL A 418 -18.69 5.40 1.96
N TYR A 419 -18.10 4.43 1.27
CA TYR A 419 -17.22 3.46 1.90
C TYR A 419 -15.79 3.97 1.88
N MET A 420 -15.11 3.93 3.02
CA MET A 420 -13.72 4.36 3.11
C MET A 420 -12.88 3.42 3.96
N THR A 421 -11.60 3.35 3.60
CA THR A 421 -10.59 2.60 4.33
C THR A 421 -10.20 3.31 5.63
N ALA A 422 -9.48 2.62 6.51
CA ALA A 422 -9.06 3.20 7.79
C ALA A 422 -8.14 4.42 7.62
N ASP A 423 -7.25 4.38 6.63
CA ASP A 423 -6.33 5.50 6.35
C ASP A 423 -7.08 6.75 5.84
N GLU A 424 -8.13 6.56 5.05
CA GLU A 424 -8.97 7.66 4.57
C GLU A 424 -9.76 8.28 5.71
N GLU A 425 -10.32 7.43 6.59
CA GLU A 425 -11.06 7.85 7.78
C GLU A 425 -10.20 8.69 8.74
N ASP A 426 -8.92 8.41 8.86
CA ASP A 426 -7.98 9.15 9.73
C ASP A 426 -7.88 10.66 9.40
N ASN A 427 -8.31 11.06 8.21
CA ASN A 427 -8.31 12.46 7.78
C ASN A 427 -9.57 13.23 8.18
N TYR A 428 -10.60 12.56 8.70
CA TYR A 428 -11.93 13.11 8.87
C TYR A 428 -12.46 12.96 10.31
N HIS A 429 -13.27 13.92 10.72
CA HIS A 429 -14.07 13.81 11.94
C HIS A 429 -15.38 13.11 11.63
N VAL A 430 -15.71 12.08 12.40
CA VAL A 430 -16.89 11.24 12.19
C VAL A 430 -17.82 11.34 13.40
N ALA A 431 -19.06 11.76 13.17
CA ALA A 431 -20.10 11.84 14.21
C ALA A 431 -20.68 10.47 14.53
N GLN A 432 -21.13 10.29 15.77
CA GLN A 432 -21.83 9.06 16.18
C GLN A 432 -23.21 8.97 15.54
N ALA A 433 -23.65 7.74 15.23
CA ALA A 433 -24.97 7.48 14.66
C ALA A 433 -26.17 7.88 15.56
N ASN A 434 -25.95 7.96 16.87
CA ASN A 434 -26.99 8.27 17.86
C ASN A 434 -27.28 9.77 18.02
N GLU A 435 -26.51 10.64 17.37
CA GLU A 435 -26.75 12.07 17.47
C GLU A 435 -28.09 12.45 16.85
N GLN A 436 -28.79 13.38 17.54
CA GLN A 436 -30.08 13.83 17.11
C GLN A 436 -29.96 14.77 15.91
N LEU A 437 -30.68 14.42 14.85
CA LEU A 437 -30.82 15.23 13.67
C LEU A 437 -32.27 15.75 13.63
N ASP A 438 -32.47 16.95 13.07
CA ASP A 438 -33.80 17.45 12.73
C ASP A 438 -34.38 16.77 11.48
N ALA A 439 -35.58 17.14 11.08
CA ALA A 439 -36.24 16.54 9.92
C ALA A 439 -35.53 16.82 8.59
N ASP A 440 -34.70 17.84 8.53
CA ASP A 440 -33.94 18.25 7.35
C ASP A 440 -32.48 17.71 7.33
N GLY A 441 -32.08 17.00 8.40
CA GLY A 441 -30.75 16.36 8.52
C GLY A 441 -29.67 17.24 9.16
N TYR A 442 -30.05 18.32 9.85
CA TYR A 442 -29.12 19.17 10.59
C TYR A 442 -28.93 18.69 12.03
N PHE A 443 -27.72 18.88 12.59
CA PHE A 443 -27.48 18.60 14.00
C PHE A 443 -28.24 19.56 14.91
N VAL A 444 -28.98 19.01 15.87
CA VAL A 444 -29.74 19.79 16.86
C VAL A 444 -28.77 20.45 17.87
N ARG A 445 -27.73 19.75 18.27
CA ARG A 445 -26.75 20.23 19.25
C ARG A 445 -25.61 20.98 18.55
N LYS A 446 -25.03 21.99 19.24
CA LYS A 446 -23.84 22.71 18.77
C LYS A 446 -22.59 21.83 18.86
N ASN A 447 -22.43 21.14 19.99
CA ASN A 447 -21.37 20.18 20.22
C ASN A 447 -21.94 18.77 20.03
N VAL A 448 -21.27 17.98 19.23
CA VAL A 448 -21.69 16.64 18.79
C VAL A 448 -20.62 15.64 19.20
N SER A 449 -21.04 14.51 19.72
CA SER A 449 -20.13 13.41 20.03
C SER A 449 -19.61 12.76 18.75
N GLY A 450 -18.32 12.58 18.69
CA GLY A 450 -17.68 11.97 17.54
C GLY A 450 -16.28 11.50 17.84
N ARG A 451 -15.61 11.03 16.81
CA ARG A 451 -14.22 10.55 16.89
C ARG A 451 -13.35 11.16 15.80
N TYR A 452 -12.10 11.32 16.14
CA TYR A 452 -11.04 11.66 15.21
C TYR A 452 -9.82 10.80 15.55
N ARG A 453 -9.46 9.88 14.66
CA ARG A 453 -8.45 8.85 14.90
C ARG A 453 -8.74 8.07 16.19
N GLU A 454 -7.85 8.10 17.16
CA GLU A 454 -7.96 7.44 18.47
C GLU A 454 -8.85 8.20 19.47
N GLU A 455 -8.99 9.51 19.28
CA GLU A 455 -9.70 10.38 20.22
C GLU A 455 -11.22 10.34 20.01
N THR A 456 -11.96 10.12 21.10
CA THR A 456 -13.42 10.20 21.14
C THR A 456 -13.83 11.30 22.11
N GLN A 457 -14.43 12.37 21.60
CA GLN A 457 -14.85 13.50 22.40
C GLN A 457 -15.99 14.28 21.71
N GLU A 458 -16.46 15.34 22.37
CA GLU A 458 -17.41 16.27 21.76
C GLU A 458 -16.66 17.34 20.95
N TYR A 459 -17.00 17.46 19.67
CA TYR A 459 -16.49 18.47 18.76
C TYR A 459 -17.60 19.43 18.34
N GLU A 460 -17.23 20.60 17.87
CA GLU A 460 -18.18 21.51 17.26
C GLU A 460 -18.72 20.91 15.93
N ARG A 461 -20.03 21.02 15.70
CA ARG A 461 -20.71 20.43 14.52
C ARG A 461 -20.10 20.83 13.18
N SER A 462 -19.47 21.99 13.07
CA SER A 462 -18.75 22.47 11.88
C SER A 462 -17.55 21.63 11.48
N MET A 463 -16.98 20.88 12.42
CA MET A 463 -15.77 20.07 12.20
C MET A 463 -16.06 18.73 11.52
N PHE A 464 -17.29 18.22 11.60
CA PHE A 464 -17.62 16.90 11.10
C PHE A 464 -17.72 16.84 9.58
N ASP A 465 -17.17 15.77 9.01
CA ASP A 465 -17.18 15.47 7.59
C ASP A 465 -18.10 14.30 7.24
N TYR A 466 -18.24 13.37 8.16
CA TYR A 466 -19.04 12.15 8.00
C TYR A 466 -19.79 11.81 9.29
N MET A 467 -20.76 10.95 9.16
CA MET A 467 -21.54 10.39 10.27
C MET A 467 -21.65 8.88 10.12
N ASP A 468 -21.63 8.15 11.22
CA ASP A 468 -21.88 6.70 11.22
C ASP A 468 -23.27 6.38 10.66
N VAL A 469 -23.40 5.30 9.93
CA VAL A 469 -24.67 4.85 9.34
C VAL A 469 -25.59 4.29 10.44
N SER A 470 -25.05 3.46 11.32
CA SER A 470 -25.80 2.78 12.39
C SER A 470 -24.87 2.38 13.52
N PRO A 471 -25.33 2.33 14.77
CA PRO A 471 -24.55 1.76 15.89
C PRO A 471 -24.19 0.29 15.70
N LYS A 472 -24.99 -0.46 14.94
CA LYS A 472 -24.76 -1.88 14.65
C LYS A 472 -23.54 -2.13 13.76
N MET A 473 -23.00 -1.12 13.11
CA MET A 473 -21.84 -1.25 12.24
C MET A 473 -20.56 -1.68 12.99
N VAL A 474 -20.50 -1.47 14.30
CA VAL A 474 -19.34 -1.80 15.13
C VAL A 474 -19.16 -3.30 15.29
N PHE A 475 -20.24 -4.05 15.31
CA PHE A 475 -20.30 -5.46 15.70
C PHE A 475 -20.48 -6.40 14.50
N SER A 476 -20.08 -7.64 14.69
CA SER A 476 -20.37 -8.75 13.75
C SER A 476 -21.85 -9.14 13.79
N VAL A 477 -22.27 -9.93 12.81
CA VAL A 477 -23.66 -10.42 12.73
C VAL A 477 -24.07 -11.19 14.00
N ALA A 478 -23.22 -12.10 14.49
CA ALA A 478 -23.52 -12.87 15.69
C ALA A 478 -23.66 -11.99 16.94
N THR A 479 -22.75 -11.04 17.11
CA THR A 479 -22.78 -10.10 18.24
C THR A 479 -23.98 -9.16 18.16
N ALA A 480 -24.35 -8.71 16.98
CA ALA A 480 -25.50 -7.83 16.77
C ALA A 480 -26.87 -8.49 17.07
N LEU A 481 -26.91 -9.81 17.11
CA LEU A 481 -28.11 -10.59 17.48
C LEU A 481 -28.30 -10.76 18.98
N ILE A 482 -27.35 -10.38 19.81
CA ILE A 482 -27.47 -10.45 21.27
C ILE A 482 -28.47 -9.37 21.73
N PRO A 483 -29.58 -9.71 22.37
CA PRO A 483 -30.53 -8.73 22.87
C PRO A 483 -29.92 -7.96 24.05
N PHE A 484 -30.20 -6.66 24.12
CA PHE A 484 -29.71 -5.76 25.17
C PHE A 484 -28.18 -5.78 25.35
N LEU A 485 -27.46 -5.90 24.24
CA LEU A 485 -26.00 -5.99 24.23
C LEU A 485 -25.32 -4.82 24.96
N GLN A 486 -25.91 -3.62 24.90
CA GLN A 486 -25.41 -2.42 25.57
C GLN A 486 -25.34 -2.53 27.10
N ASN A 487 -26.08 -3.47 27.69
CA ASN A 487 -26.11 -3.72 29.13
C ASN A 487 -25.15 -4.86 29.56
N ASP A 488 -24.57 -5.56 28.60
CA ASP A 488 -23.72 -6.69 28.87
C ASP A 488 -22.24 -6.28 28.98
N ASP A 489 -21.52 -6.98 29.87
CA ASP A 489 -20.07 -6.89 29.90
C ASP A 489 -19.45 -7.53 28.66
N ALA A 490 -18.36 -6.94 28.16
CA ALA A 490 -17.68 -7.41 26.95
C ALA A 490 -17.25 -8.89 27.02
N ASN A 491 -16.78 -9.34 28.19
CA ASN A 491 -16.38 -10.73 28.39
C ASN A 491 -17.55 -11.70 28.22
N ARG A 492 -18.72 -11.33 28.75
CA ARG A 492 -19.92 -12.17 28.62
C ARG A 492 -20.53 -12.11 27.22
N ALA A 493 -20.44 -10.96 26.55
CA ALA A 493 -20.84 -10.81 25.15
C ALA A 493 -19.97 -11.68 24.22
N LEU A 494 -18.66 -11.77 24.47
CA LEU A 494 -17.75 -12.66 23.76
C LEU A 494 -18.19 -14.12 23.89
N MET A 495 -18.47 -14.58 25.11
CA MET A 495 -18.97 -15.94 25.36
C MET A 495 -20.33 -16.19 24.67
N GLY A 496 -21.24 -15.22 24.75
CA GLY A 496 -22.55 -15.27 24.11
C GLY A 496 -22.49 -15.35 22.59
N SER A 497 -21.67 -14.57 21.96
CA SER A 497 -21.49 -14.59 20.50
C SER A 497 -20.91 -15.93 20.00
N ASN A 498 -20.00 -16.53 20.76
CA ASN A 498 -19.46 -17.86 20.46
C ASN A 498 -20.50 -18.97 20.67
N MET A 499 -21.29 -18.88 21.73
CA MET A 499 -22.34 -19.90 22.03
C MET A 499 -23.46 -19.90 20.99
N GLN A 500 -23.81 -18.78 20.37
CA GLN A 500 -24.85 -18.72 19.32
C GLN A 500 -24.54 -19.59 18.10
N ARG A 501 -23.27 -19.93 17.88
CA ARG A 501 -22.83 -20.78 16.77
C ARG A 501 -22.90 -22.28 17.06
N GLN A 502 -23.10 -22.62 18.31
CA GLN A 502 -23.24 -24.00 18.78
C GLN A 502 -24.72 -24.41 18.81
#